data_52f2ec4513ddeffb9c06e035203a01cb
#
_entry.id   52f2ec4513ddeffb9c06e035203a01cb
#
_cell.length_a   1.000
_cell.length_b   1.000
_cell.length_c   1.000
_cell.angle_alpha   90.00
_cell.angle_beta   90.00
_cell.angle_gamma   90.00
#
_symmetry.space_group_name_H-M   'P 1'
#
loop_
_entity.id
_entity.type
_entity.pdbx_description
1 polymer ?
#
loop_
_entity_poly.entity_id
_entity_poly.type
_entity_poly.pdbx_seq_one_letter_code
_entity_poly.pdbx_strand_id
1 'polypeptide(L)'
;VLSYLALTQEQCIWFLQEEVVDDTLREYLQKNGITTRPYEAFYEYVKTLENQTILLNRAVVNTKICNNLPESAQMIDAEDPTLEMKAVKNETEISNTRKAHVKDAVAMCRFMYWLKKNVGKIPMTEISASDYLESLRREQEGLLDLSFDTICGYADHGAIVHYAATPESDVPLKPEGLLLVD
;
A
#
# COMPACT_ATOMS: atom_id res chain seq x y z
N VAL A 1 2.66 4.06 -9.03
CA VAL A 1 2.38 4.93 -10.20
C VAL A 1 1.11 5.71 -9.93
N LEU A 2 1.16 7.05 -10.01
CA LEU A 2 -0.03 7.88 -9.94
C LEU A 2 -0.83 7.69 -11.23
N SER A 3 -2.12 7.39 -11.11
CA SER A 3 -2.96 7.14 -12.27
C SER A 3 -4.44 7.37 -11.97
N TYR A 4 -5.23 7.52 -13.03
CA TYR A 4 -6.68 7.49 -13.01
C TYR A 4 -7.19 6.42 -13.96
N LEU A 5 -8.34 5.83 -13.63
CA LEU A 5 -9.03 4.88 -14.50
C LEU A 5 -10.44 5.38 -14.76
N ALA A 6 -10.81 5.51 -16.04
CA ALA A 6 -12.18 5.73 -16.45
C ALA A 6 -12.72 4.43 -17.06
N LEU A 7 -13.74 3.87 -16.41
CA LEU A 7 -14.40 2.64 -16.82
C LEU A 7 -15.87 2.95 -17.12
N THR A 8 -16.29 2.65 -18.33
CA THR A 8 -17.67 2.75 -18.78
C THR A 8 -18.15 1.40 -19.33
N GLN A 9 -19.40 1.30 -19.78
CA GLN A 9 -19.88 0.09 -20.43
C GLN A 9 -19.19 -0.20 -21.76
N GLU A 10 -18.57 0.82 -22.39
CA GLU A 10 -18.02 0.73 -23.74
C GLU A 10 -16.50 0.78 -23.78
N GLN A 11 -15.84 1.36 -22.76
CA GLN A 11 -14.40 1.60 -22.79
C GLN A 11 -13.77 1.59 -21.40
N CYS A 12 -12.50 1.20 -21.38
CA CYS A 12 -11.62 1.29 -20.24
C CYS A 12 -10.41 2.15 -20.64
N ILE A 13 -10.26 3.32 -20.01
CA ILE A 13 -9.18 4.26 -20.30
C ILE A 13 -8.33 4.41 -19.03
N TRP A 14 -7.05 4.12 -19.16
CA TRP A 14 -6.08 4.27 -18.07
C TRP A 14 -5.18 5.49 -18.32
N PHE A 15 -5.28 6.49 -17.48
CA PHE A 15 -4.49 7.73 -17.52
C PHE A 15 -3.29 7.61 -16.59
N LEU A 16 -2.09 7.63 -17.15
CA LEU A 16 -0.85 7.41 -16.39
C LEU A 16 0.34 8.13 -17.08
N GLN A 17 1.50 8.08 -16.42
CA GLN A 17 2.75 8.48 -17.06
C GLN A 17 3.10 7.43 -18.13
N GLU A 18 3.09 7.81 -19.41
CA GLU A 18 3.26 6.86 -20.52
C GLU A 18 4.65 6.21 -20.55
N GLU A 19 5.63 6.86 -19.94
CA GLU A 19 7.03 6.37 -19.85
C GLU A 19 7.18 5.07 -19.06
N VAL A 20 6.20 4.75 -18.18
CA VAL A 20 6.22 3.51 -17.41
C VAL A 20 5.57 2.33 -18.14
N VAL A 21 5.04 2.55 -19.33
CA VAL A 21 4.36 1.54 -20.16
C VAL A 21 5.31 1.08 -21.26
N ASP A 22 5.97 -0.05 -21.07
CA ASP A 22 6.78 -0.69 -22.10
C ASP A 22 5.91 -1.33 -23.19
N ASP A 23 6.54 -1.79 -24.26
CA ASP A 23 5.82 -2.35 -25.40
C ASP A 23 5.05 -3.64 -25.03
N THR A 24 5.61 -4.47 -24.16
CA THR A 24 4.97 -5.72 -23.71
C THR A 24 3.69 -5.43 -22.93
N LEU A 25 3.75 -4.48 -21.99
CA LEU A 25 2.58 -4.04 -21.23
C LEU A 25 1.56 -3.36 -22.16
N ARG A 26 1.99 -2.55 -23.13
CA ARG A 26 1.12 -1.89 -24.08
C ARG A 26 0.33 -2.90 -24.93
N GLU A 27 0.98 -3.93 -25.44
CA GLU A 27 0.32 -5.02 -26.17
C GLU A 27 -0.69 -5.77 -25.30
N TYR A 28 -0.32 -6.07 -24.05
CA TYR A 28 -1.22 -6.71 -23.10
C TYR A 28 -2.46 -5.87 -22.80
N LEU A 29 -2.30 -4.57 -22.57
CA LEU A 29 -3.41 -3.64 -22.30
C LEU A 29 -4.34 -3.55 -23.50
N GLN A 30 -3.81 -3.37 -24.72
CA GLN A 30 -4.60 -3.30 -25.95
C GLN A 30 -5.39 -4.59 -26.19
N LYS A 31 -4.75 -5.76 -26.00
CA LYS A 31 -5.41 -7.07 -26.11
C LYS A 31 -6.59 -7.24 -25.16
N ASN A 32 -6.53 -6.58 -23.98
CA ASN A 32 -7.59 -6.59 -22.99
C ASN A 32 -8.56 -5.41 -23.11
N GLY A 33 -8.53 -4.65 -24.20
CA GLY A 33 -9.45 -3.54 -24.44
C GLY A 33 -9.19 -2.30 -23.59
N ILE A 34 -7.98 -2.16 -23.03
CA ILE A 34 -7.59 -1.02 -22.22
C ILE A 34 -6.80 -0.03 -23.08
N THR A 35 -7.27 1.21 -23.14
CA THR A 35 -6.59 2.32 -23.80
C THR A 35 -5.80 3.13 -22.79
N THR A 36 -4.54 3.41 -23.06
CA THR A 36 -3.73 4.32 -22.23
C THR A 36 -3.79 5.74 -22.75
N ARG A 37 -3.74 6.72 -21.85
CA ARG A 37 -3.60 8.15 -22.16
C ARG A 37 -2.67 8.82 -21.14
N PRO A 38 -2.05 9.96 -21.52
CA PRO A 38 -1.25 10.74 -20.56
C PRO A 38 -2.03 11.09 -19.29
N TYR A 39 -1.37 11.07 -18.16
CA TYR A 39 -1.97 11.35 -16.84
C TYR A 39 -2.81 12.63 -16.83
N GLU A 40 -2.27 13.72 -17.38
CA GLU A 40 -2.94 15.03 -17.39
C GLU A 40 -4.20 15.05 -18.30
N ALA A 41 -4.31 14.14 -19.26
CA ALA A 41 -5.48 14.04 -20.11
C ALA A 41 -6.75 13.64 -19.35
N PHE A 42 -6.61 13.12 -18.13
CA PHE A 42 -7.76 12.83 -17.27
C PHE A 42 -8.59 14.08 -16.96
N TYR A 43 -7.95 15.21 -16.75
CA TYR A 43 -8.66 16.47 -16.43
C TYR A 43 -9.44 17.00 -17.64
N GLU A 44 -8.97 16.76 -18.84
CA GLU A 44 -9.74 17.06 -20.07
C GLU A 44 -10.90 16.08 -20.24
N TYR A 45 -10.70 14.80 -19.92
CA TYR A 45 -11.78 13.82 -19.89
C TYR A 45 -12.89 14.21 -18.89
N VAL A 46 -12.55 14.69 -17.71
CA VAL A 46 -13.53 15.15 -16.70
C VAL A 46 -14.42 16.25 -17.26
N LYS A 47 -13.91 17.18 -18.08
CA LYS A 47 -14.70 18.24 -18.73
C LYS A 47 -15.76 17.71 -19.70
N THR A 48 -15.60 16.49 -20.20
CA THR A 48 -16.55 15.87 -21.14
C THR A 48 -17.76 15.24 -20.46
N LEU A 49 -17.81 15.20 -19.13
CA LEU A 49 -18.89 14.59 -18.34
C LEU A 49 -20.12 15.50 -18.23
N GLU A 50 -20.57 16.03 -19.37
CA GLU A 50 -21.73 16.92 -19.47
C GLU A 50 -23.02 16.21 -19.13
N ASN A 51 -23.95 16.91 -18.43
CA ASN A 51 -25.27 16.42 -18.05
C ASN A 51 -25.27 15.10 -17.27
N GLN A 52 -24.15 14.77 -16.60
CA GLN A 52 -24.02 13.58 -15.77
C GLN A 52 -24.30 13.92 -14.29
N THR A 53 -24.82 12.93 -13.57
CA THR A 53 -24.83 12.99 -12.10
C THR A 53 -23.60 12.27 -11.58
N ILE A 54 -22.74 13.00 -10.86
CA ILE A 54 -21.42 12.53 -10.40
C ILE A 54 -21.41 12.52 -8.87
N LEU A 55 -21.22 11.34 -8.30
CA LEU A 55 -20.99 11.18 -6.88
C LEU A 55 -19.48 11.28 -6.61
N LEU A 56 -19.09 12.13 -5.67
CA LEU A 56 -17.72 12.25 -5.19
C LEU A 56 -17.70 12.75 -3.74
N ASN A 57 -16.67 12.37 -3.00
CA ASN A 57 -16.45 12.92 -1.66
C ASN A 57 -15.48 14.09 -1.77
N ARG A 58 -16.00 15.32 -1.57
CA ARG A 58 -15.23 16.56 -1.69
C ARG A 58 -14.12 16.72 -0.66
N ALA A 59 -14.19 15.99 0.46
CA ALA A 59 -13.16 16.02 1.49
C ALA A 59 -11.87 15.30 1.08
N VAL A 60 -11.96 14.34 0.15
CA VAL A 60 -10.82 13.50 -0.26
C VAL A 60 -10.49 13.57 -1.75
N VAL A 61 -11.44 13.98 -2.59
CA VAL A 61 -11.19 14.09 -4.04
C VAL A 61 -10.23 15.23 -4.36
N ASN A 62 -9.41 15.04 -5.37
CA ASN A 62 -8.53 16.09 -5.88
C ASN A 62 -9.34 17.32 -6.34
N THR A 63 -9.03 18.49 -5.78
CA THR A 63 -9.71 19.77 -6.08
C THR A 63 -9.71 20.10 -7.58
N LYS A 64 -8.66 19.73 -8.33
CA LYS A 64 -8.59 19.95 -9.79
C LYS A 64 -9.69 19.16 -10.53
N ILE A 65 -10.11 18.02 -10.03
CA ILE A 65 -11.26 17.27 -10.58
C ILE A 65 -12.54 18.08 -10.42
N CYS A 66 -12.84 18.54 -9.22
CA CYS A 66 -14.02 19.36 -8.95
C CYS A 66 -14.07 20.63 -9.84
N ASN A 67 -12.93 21.31 -10.00
CA ASN A 67 -12.82 22.53 -10.78
C ASN A 67 -12.93 22.30 -12.30
N ASN A 68 -12.76 21.09 -12.77
CA ASN A 68 -12.89 20.75 -14.21
C ASN A 68 -14.23 20.10 -14.57
N LEU A 69 -15.11 19.85 -13.58
CA LEU A 69 -16.45 19.37 -13.90
C LEU A 69 -17.24 20.45 -14.64
N PRO A 70 -17.98 20.08 -15.70
CA PRO A 70 -18.81 21.05 -16.44
C PRO A 70 -19.95 21.57 -15.55
N GLU A 71 -20.40 22.80 -15.81
CA GLU A 71 -21.53 23.39 -15.07
C GLU A 71 -22.83 22.59 -15.20
N SER A 72 -22.98 21.84 -16.30
CA SER A 72 -24.12 20.95 -16.54
C SER A 72 -24.09 19.65 -15.71
N ALA A 73 -22.96 19.33 -15.04
CA ALA A 73 -22.86 18.14 -14.20
C ALA A 73 -23.50 18.41 -12.82
N GLN A 74 -24.33 17.47 -12.38
CA GLN A 74 -24.90 17.49 -11.04
C GLN A 74 -23.98 16.75 -10.08
N MET A 75 -23.45 17.43 -9.09
CA MET A 75 -22.56 16.85 -8.09
C MET A 75 -23.35 16.35 -6.86
N ILE A 76 -23.12 15.12 -6.48
CA ILE A 76 -23.58 14.54 -5.20
C ILE A 76 -22.34 14.39 -4.32
N ASP A 77 -22.31 15.15 -3.21
CA ASP A 77 -21.22 15.08 -2.21
C ASP A 77 -21.58 13.97 -1.19
N ALA A 78 -20.94 12.81 -1.32
CA ALA A 78 -21.19 11.65 -0.46
C ALA A 78 -19.97 10.72 -0.45
N GLU A 79 -19.93 9.79 0.51
CA GLU A 79 -18.91 8.75 0.59
C GLU A 79 -18.89 7.88 -0.67
N ASP A 80 -17.69 7.49 -1.09
CA ASP A 80 -17.51 6.58 -2.21
C ASP A 80 -17.96 5.15 -1.85
N PRO A 81 -19.04 4.64 -2.46
CA PRO A 81 -19.55 3.31 -2.13
C PRO A 81 -18.56 2.19 -2.45
N THR A 82 -17.59 2.42 -3.33
CA THR A 82 -16.59 1.41 -3.67
C THR A 82 -15.62 1.12 -2.52
N LEU A 83 -15.44 2.06 -1.58
CA LEU A 83 -14.63 1.84 -0.37
C LEU A 83 -15.25 0.75 0.51
N GLU A 84 -16.55 0.83 0.76
CA GLU A 84 -17.27 -0.18 1.54
C GLU A 84 -17.32 -1.53 0.80
N MET A 85 -17.62 -1.51 -0.49
CA MET A 85 -17.61 -2.73 -1.33
C MET A 85 -16.25 -3.44 -1.30
N LYS A 86 -15.15 -2.67 -1.34
CA LYS A 86 -13.78 -3.21 -1.26
C LYS A 86 -13.47 -3.75 0.14
N ALA A 87 -14.01 -3.15 1.19
CA ALA A 87 -13.78 -3.58 2.57
C ALA A 87 -14.38 -4.96 2.86
N VAL A 88 -15.50 -5.30 2.20
CA VAL A 88 -16.14 -6.62 2.30
C VAL A 88 -15.41 -7.62 1.40
N LYS A 89 -14.61 -8.48 2.02
CA LYS A 89 -13.76 -9.46 1.32
C LYS A 89 -14.56 -10.67 0.86
N ASN A 90 -14.25 -11.17 -0.33
CA ASN A 90 -14.76 -12.45 -0.83
C ASN A 90 -14.03 -13.65 -0.19
N GLU A 91 -14.54 -14.86 -0.44
CA GLU A 91 -13.98 -16.11 0.15
C GLU A 91 -12.51 -16.34 -0.24
N THR A 92 -12.12 -15.98 -1.45
CA THR A 92 -10.73 -16.12 -1.91
C THR A 92 -9.80 -15.17 -1.15
N GLU A 93 -10.19 -13.92 -0.99
CA GLU A 93 -9.45 -12.91 -0.23
C GLU A 93 -9.34 -13.32 1.24
N ILE A 94 -10.44 -13.80 1.85
CA ILE A 94 -10.45 -14.30 3.24
C ILE A 94 -9.48 -15.47 3.39
N SER A 95 -9.56 -16.46 2.51
CA SER A 95 -8.68 -17.63 2.54
C SER A 95 -7.21 -17.24 2.42
N ASN A 96 -6.88 -16.36 1.48
CA ASN A 96 -5.51 -15.91 1.26
C ASN A 96 -4.99 -15.06 2.43
N THR A 97 -5.82 -14.18 2.98
CA THR A 97 -5.49 -13.40 4.18
C THR A 97 -5.15 -14.32 5.36
N ARG A 98 -5.97 -15.34 5.63
CA ARG A 98 -5.69 -16.31 6.69
C ARG A 98 -4.36 -17.03 6.48
N LYS A 99 -4.07 -17.48 5.26
CA LYS A 99 -2.79 -18.13 4.93
C LYS A 99 -1.61 -17.19 5.11
N ALA A 100 -1.72 -15.94 4.66
CA ALA A 100 -0.67 -14.93 4.81
C ALA A 100 -0.37 -14.66 6.28
N HIS A 101 -1.41 -14.49 7.11
CA HIS A 101 -1.23 -14.27 8.55
C HIS A 101 -0.59 -15.47 9.27
N VAL A 102 -0.88 -16.72 8.86
CA VAL A 102 -0.20 -17.89 9.43
C VAL A 102 1.29 -17.87 9.08
N LYS A 103 1.66 -17.53 7.84
CA LYS A 103 3.06 -17.42 7.42
C LYS A 103 3.79 -16.33 8.20
N ASP A 104 3.19 -15.15 8.34
CA ASP A 104 3.79 -14.08 9.11
C ASP A 104 3.89 -14.43 10.61
N ALA A 105 2.87 -15.07 11.18
CA ALA A 105 2.90 -15.55 12.56
C ALA A 105 4.05 -16.55 12.81
N VAL A 106 4.38 -17.41 11.85
CA VAL A 106 5.55 -18.31 11.94
C VAL A 106 6.84 -17.50 12.02
N ALA A 107 7.01 -16.50 11.17
CA ALA A 107 8.18 -15.62 11.20
C ALA A 107 8.28 -14.88 12.54
N MET A 108 7.19 -14.29 13.02
CA MET A 108 7.12 -13.60 14.31
C MET A 108 7.41 -14.52 15.50
N CYS A 109 6.85 -15.71 15.55
CA CYS A 109 7.13 -16.67 16.64
C CYS A 109 8.61 -17.09 16.67
N ARG A 110 9.20 -17.32 15.49
CA ARG A 110 10.64 -17.65 15.36
C ARG A 110 11.51 -16.47 15.82
N PHE A 111 11.14 -15.27 15.41
CA PHE A 111 11.82 -14.03 15.84
C PHE A 111 11.76 -13.85 17.36
N MET A 112 10.57 -13.93 17.96
CA MET A 112 10.41 -13.78 19.42
C MET A 112 11.19 -14.84 20.19
N TYR A 113 11.19 -16.08 19.73
CA TYR A 113 11.99 -17.14 20.31
C TYR A 113 13.49 -16.83 20.25
N TRP A 114 13.98 -16.43 19.09
CA TRP A 114 15.38 -16.07 18.88
C TRP A 114 15.79 -14.88 19.74
N LEU A 115 14.97 -13.82 19.75
CA LEU A 115 15.22 -12.62 20.55
C LEU A 115 15.35 -12.97 22.04
N LYS A 116 14.35 -13.64 22.61
CA LYS A 116 14.33 -14.00 24.03
C LYS A 116 15.46 -14.95 24.43
N LYS A 117 15.88 -15.82 23.53
CA LYS A 117 16.98 -16.76 23.78
C LYS A 117 18.35 -16.09 23.78
N ASN A 118 18.53 -15.04 23.00
CA ASN A 118 19.84 -14.51 22.65
C ASN A 118 20.10 -13.08 23.18
N VAL A 119 19.05 -12.29 23.49
CA VAL A 119 19.23 -10.93 24.01
C VAL A 119 20.10 -10.94 25.28
N GLY A 120 21.08 -10.06 25.33
CA GLY A 120 22.10 -10.00 26.39
C GLY A 120 23.18 -11.08 26.34
N LYS A 121 23.13 -12.03 25.34
CA LYS A 121 24.15 -13.07 25.16
C LYS A 121 24.97 -12.86 23.88
N ILE A 122 24.36 -12.29 22.87
CA ILE A 122 25.02 -11.88 21.64
C ILE A 122 24.75 -10.40 21.36
N PRO A 123 25.61 -9.69 20.65
CA PRO A 123 25.33 -8.32 20.22
C PRO A 123 24.06 -8.29 19.36
N MET A 124 23.15 -7.40 19.72
CA MET A 124 21.91 -7.12 18.99
C MET A 124 21.63 -5.64 19.02
N THR A 125 21.15 -5.10 17.93
CA THR A 125 20.70 -3.72 17.80
C THR A 125 19.29 -3.69 17.21
N GLU A 126 18.66 -2.54 17.15
CA GLU A 126 17.37 -2.34 16.49
C GLU A 126 17.43 -2.76 15.02
N ILE A 127 18.46 -2.32 14.30
CA ILE A 127 18.67 -2.70 12.89
C ILE A 127 18.85 -4.21 12.76
N SER A 128 19.76 -4.81 13.55
CA SER A 128 20.02 -6.24 13.42
C SER A 128 18.82 -7.11 13.78
N ALA A 129 17.96 -6.65 14.70
CA ALA A 129 16.72 -7.33 15.02
C ALA A 129 15.68 -7.21 13.92
N SER A 130 15.54 -6.03 13.32
CA SER A 130 14.71 -5.77 12.15
C SER A 130 15.11 -6.67 10.98
N ASP A 131 16.41 -6.66 10.61
CA ASP A 131 16.95 -7.48 9.52
C ASP A 131 16.71 -8.98 9.72
N TYR A 132 16.84 -9.44 10.97
CA TYR A 132 16.57 -10.83 11.28
C TYR A 132 15.10 -11.21 11.11
N LEU A 133 14.16 -10.37 11.54
CA LEU A 133 12.73 -10.59 11.30
C LEU A 133 12.42 -10.60 9.81
N GLU A 134 12.96 -9.66 9.06
CA GLU A 134 12.81 -9.63 7.60
C GLU A 134 13.34 -10.92 6.96
N SER A 135 14.51 -11.40 7.38
CA SER A 135 15.07 -12.66 6.84
C SER A 135 14.13 -13.85 7.04
N LEU A 136 13.44 -13.92 8.19
CA LEU A 136 12.47 -14.97 8.48
C LEU A 136 11.19 -14.84 7.63
N ARG A 137 10.76 -13.61 7.31
CA ARG A 137 9.64 -13.35 6.40
C ARG A 137 10.02 -13.75 4.97
N ARG A 138 11.25 -13.45 4.53
CA ARG A 138 11.76 -13.82 3.20
C ARG A 138 11.90 -15.33 2.98
N GLU A 139 12.00 -16.13 4.04
CA GLU A 139 11.93 -17.60 3.95
C GLU A 139 10.51 -18.12 3.63
N GLN A 140 9.47 -17.29 3.79
CA GLN A 140 8.10 -17.73 3.54
C GLN A 140 7.80 -17.74 2.04
N GLU A 141 7.27 -18.87 1.57
CA GLU A 141 6.89 -19.03 0.16
C GLU A 141 5.84 -18.00 -0.26
N GLY A 142 6.08 -17.32 -1.39
CA GLY A 142 5.16 -16.36 -1.99
C GLY A 142 5.24 -14.96 -1.39
N LEU A 143 6.24 -14.65 -0.55
CA LEU A 143 6.54 -13.27 -0.21
C LEU A 143 7.05 -12.54 -1.46
N LEU A 144 6.40 -11.44 -1.81
CA LEU A 144 6.82 -10.57 -2.92
C LEU A 144 7.68 -9.41 -2.39
N ASP A 145 7.19 -8.75 -1.35
CA ASP A 145 7.86 -7.61 -0.71
C ASP A 145 7.27 -7.37 0.67
N LEU A 146 7.92 -6.54 1.47
CA LEU A 146 7.36 -6.02 2.72
C LEU A 146 6.30 -4.95 2.39
N SER A 147 5.27 -4.83 3.23
CA SER A 147 4.28 -3.75 3.12
C SER A 147 4.89 -2.39 3.49
N PHE A 148 5.81 -2.40 4.44
CA PHE A 148 6.66 -1.29 4.89
C PHE A 148 7.88 -1.85 5.62
N ASP A 149 8.93 -1.04 5.75
CA ASP A 149 10.14 -1.45 6.47
C ASP A 149 9.83 -1.75 7.93
N THR A 150 10.37 -2.85 8.47
CA THR A 150 10.10 -3.26 9.85
C THR A 150 10.48 -2.15 10.82
N ILE A 151 9.52 -1.68 11.60
CA ILE A 151 9.76 -0.77 12.71
C ILE A 151 10.26 -1.60 13.89
N CYS A 152 11.43 -1.25 14.42
CA CYS A 152 12.02 -1.90 15.58
C CYS A 152 12.59 -0.83 16.50
N GLY A 153 11.82 -0.42 17.52
CA GLY A 153 12.18 0.68 18.42
C GLY A 153 12.36 0.19 19.86
N TYR A 154 13.58 0.34 20.42
CA TYR A 154 13.89 -0.05 21.77
C TYR A 154 13.79 1.13 22.73
N ALA A 155 13.23 0.89 23.91
CA ALA A 155 13.06 1.88 24.99
C ALA A 155 12.40 3.18 24.46
N ASP A 156 13.08 4.31 24.54
CA ASP A 156 12.55 5.63 24.15
C ASP A 156 12.22 5.71 22.64
N HIS A 157 12.92 4.96 21.79
CA HIS A 157 12.64 4.90 20.36
C HIS A 157 11.28 4.27 20.04
N GLY A 158 10.79 3.38 20.90
CA GLY A 158 9.44 2.81 20.75
C GLY A 158 8.30 3.82 20.93
N ALA A 159 8.58 5.02 21.46
CA ALA A 159 7.60 6.12 21.56
C ALA A 159 7.57 7.03 20.32
N ILE A 160 8.50 6.86 19.40
CA ILE A 160 8.57 7.67 18.18
C ILE A 160 7.67 7.05 17.10
N VAL A 161 6.67 7.81 16.66
CA VAL A 161 5.74 7.37 15.60
C VAL A 161 6.51 7.17 14.29
N HIS A 162 6.28 6.02 13.62
CA HIS A 162 6.96 5.64 12.39
C HIS A 162 8.50 5.64 12.51
N TYR A 163 9.02 5.22 13.67
CA TYR A 163 10.47 5.15 13.89
C TYR A 163 11.15 4.24 12.86
N ALA A 164 12.25 4.73 12.31
CA ALA A 164 13.18 3.94 11.52
C ALA A 164 14.59 4.15 12.05
N ALA A 165 15.23 3.09 12.54
CA ALA A 165 16.62 3.15 12.98
C ALA A 165 17.53 3.45 11.79
N THR A 166 18.49 4.36 12.00
CA THR A 166 19.58 4.64 11.07
C THR A 166 20.91 4.22 11.71
N PRO A 167 22.01 4.09 10.97
CA PRO A 167 23.30 3.77 11.56
C PRO A 167 23.71 4.70 12.70
N GLU A 168 23.25 5.96 12.68
CA GLU A 168 23.52 6.97 13.70
C GLU A 168 22.63 6.86 14.93
N SER A 169 21.39 6.38 14.76
CA SER A 169 20.41 6.28 15.84
C SER A 169 20.30 4.87 16.43
N ASP A 170 20.87 3.86 15.77
CA ASP A 170 20.80 2.46 16.16
C ASP A 170 21.37 2.21 17.55
N VAL A 171 20.59 1.56 18.41
CA VAL A 171 20.99 1.30 19.79
C VAL A 171 21.03 -0.20 20.10
N PRO A 172 21.93 -0.64 21.01
CA PRO A 172 22.01 -2.03 21.42
C PRO A 172 20.79 -2.43 22.28
N LEU A 173 20.22 -3.61 21.99
CA LEU A 173 19.17 -4.22 22.80
C LEU A 173 19.74 -4.82 24.09
N LYS A 174 19.04 -4.60 25.19
CA LYS A 174 19.36 -5.16 26.51
C LYS A 174 18.29 -6.17 26.93
N PRO A 175 18.60 -7.11 27.88
CA PRO A 175 17.64 -8.09 28.37
C PRO A 175 16.61 -7.50 29.34
N GLU A 176 16.29 -6.24 29.20
CA GLU A 176 15.34 -5.46 30.01
C GLU A 176 14.65 -4.41 29.14
N GLY A 177 13.56 -3.83 29.60
CA GLY A 177 12.82 -2.78 28.90
C GLY A 177 11.82 -3.32 27.89
N LEU A 178 11.37 -2.45 26.99
CA LEU A 178 10.40 -2.75 25.93
C LEU A 178 11.04 -2.62 24.56
N LEU A 179 10.70 -3.53 23.68
CA LEU A 179 10.98 -3.46 22.25
C LEU A 179 9.65 -3.41 21.52
N LEU A 180 9.38 -2.31 20.83
CA LEU A 180 8.28 -2.20 19.87
C LEU A 180 8.73 -2.82 18.56
N VAL A 181 7.93 -3.71 18.00
CA VAL A 181 8.17 -4.31 16.68
C VAL A 181 6.87 -4.27 15.88
N ASP A 182 6.92 -3.66 14.70
CA ASP A 182 5.79 -3.56 13.77
C ASP A 182 6.22 -3.92 12.35
#